data_d0d3b9a564cacacd54c0c1f652fba04c
#
_entry.id   d0d3b9a564cacacd54c0c1f652fba04c
#
_cell.length_a   1.000
_cell.length_b   1.000
_cell.length_c   1.000
_cell.angle_alpha   90.00
_cell.angle_beta   90.00
_cell.angle_gamma   90.00
#
_symmetry.space_group_name_H-M   'P 1'
#
loop_
_entity.id
_entity.type
_entity.pdbx_description
1 polymer ?
#
loop_
_entity_poly.entity_id
_entity_poly.type
_entity_poly.pdbx_seq_one_letter_code
_entity_poly.pdbx_strand_id
1 'polypeptide(L)'
;VTALKFSKFDQIPVFTGRYGLGSNDTTPAQIVAVYNNTEKKEFTIGIIDDVTNLSLDEGTPIVTTPEGTINCKFWGLGSDGTVGANKNSIKIIGDNTDMYAQAYFDYDSKKSGGITMSHLRFGHKPIKSTYLIHKANFVACHNPSYVTKYNMVQELVDGGTFLLNCPWDMEGLEKHLPGQVKRYIAEHNIQFYVIDGVKIGIEVGMGPTRINTILQSAFFKLANIIPQERAIELMKAAAKATYGRKGDDVVQKNWAAIDAGADQA
;
A
#
# COMPACT_ATOMS: atom_id res chain seq x y z
N VAL A 1 -32.20 3.16 19.91
CA VAL A 1 -33.15 2.51 20.83
C VAL A 1 -34.33 3.42 21.13
N THR A 2 -34.09 4.64 21.65
CA THR A 2 -35.17 5.55 22.05
C THR A 2 -36.13 5.91 20.91
N ALA A 3 -35.63 6.10 19.69
CA ALA A 3 -36.48 6.42 18.53
C ALA A 3 -37.40 5.27 18.09
N LEU A 4 -37.13 4.05 18.52
CA LEU A 4 -37.97 2.86 18.22
C LEU A 4 -39.08 2.65 19.23
N LYS A 5 -38.95 3.25 20.45
CA LYS A 5 -39.98 3.16 21.48
C LYS A 5 -41.29 3.75 20.96
N PHE A 6 -42.40 3.06 21.24
CA PHE A 6 -43.77 3.48 20.81
C PHE A 6 -43.99 3.43 19.29
N SER A 7 -43.07 2.87 18.51
CA SER A 7 -43.26 2.60 17.10
C SER A 7 -43.68 1.13 16.88
N LYS A 8 -44.10 0.79 15.66
CA LYS A 8 -44.37 -0.60 15.25
C LYS A 8 -43.13 -1.52 15.38
N PHE A 9 -41.98 -0.98 15.62
CA PHE A 9 -40.69 -1.69 15.75
C PHE A 9 -40.22 -1.81 17.21
N ASP A 10 -41.02 -1.41 18.17
CA ASP A 10 -40.65 -1.41 19.60
C ASP A 10 -40.22 -2.80 20.13
N GLN A 11 -40.82 -3.86 19.57
CA GLN A 11 -40.54 -5.24 19.95
C GLN A 11 -39.35 -5.88 19.21
N ILE A 12 -38.73 -5.16 18.26
CA ILE A 12 -37.57 -5.69 17.54
C ILE A 12 -36.33 -5.62 18.42
N PRO A 13 -35.59 -6.71 18.62
CA PRO A 13 -34.37 -6.71 19.38
C PRO A 13 -33.32 -5.81 18.69
N VAL A 14 -32.71 -4.93 19.47
CA VAL A 14 -31.67 -4.01 19.00
C VAL A 14 -30.33 -4.43 19.56
N PHE A 15 -29.37 -4.64 18.66
CA PHE A 15 -27.99 -4.96 18.95
C PHE A 15 -27.15 -3.71 18.73
N THR A 16 -26.25 -3.38 19.66
CA THR A 16 -25.40 -2.20 19.59
C THR A 16 -23.93 -2.61 19.60
N GLY A 17 -23.18 -2.14 18.62
CA GLY A 17 -21.77 -2.51 18.47
C GLY A 17 -20.85 -1.29 18.37
N ARG A 18 -19.62 -1.46 18.82
CA ARG A 18 -18.50 -0.54 18.59
C ARG A 18 -17.52 -1.17 17.61
N TYR A 19 -17.13 -0.43 16.58
CA TYR A 19 -16.20 -0.84 15.52
C TYR A 19 -15.25 0.30 15.18
N GLY A 20 -14.20 0.02 14.40
CA GLY A 20 -13.18 1.01 14.04
C GLY A 20 -12.35 1.51 15.22
N LEU A 21 -12.25 0.73 16.29
CA LEU A 21 -11.47 1.07 17.48
C LEU A 21 -9.98 0.99 17.19
N GLY A 22 -9.18 1.88 17.78
CA GLY A 22 -7.73 1.92 17.56
C GLY A 22 -7.33 2.30 16.13
N SER A 23 -8.19 3.04 15.40
CA SER A 23 -7.99 3.41 13.99
C SER A 23 -7.90 2.22 13.03
N ASN A 24 -8.44 1.06 13.43
CA ASN A 24 -8.53 -0.10 12.55
C ASN A 24 -9.66 0.06 11.53
N ASP A 25 -9.46 -0.46 10.33
CA ASP A 25 -10.52 -0.59 9.34
C ASP A 25 -11.53 -1.68 9.74
N THR A 26 -12.68 -1.67 9.10
CA THR A 26 -13.69 -2.72 9.27
C THR A 26 -13.64 -3.66 8.08
N THR A 27 -13.33 -4.93 8.34
CA THR A 27 -13.18 -5.97 7.32
C THR A 27 -14.52 -6.63 6.93
N PRO A 28 -14.62 -7.26 5.76
CA PRO A 28 -15.80 -8.05 5.41
C PRO A 28 -16.13 -9.15 6.41
N ALA A 29 -15.14 -9.84 6.99
CA ALA A 29 -15.33 -10.86 8.01
C ALA A 29 -15.97 -10.26 9.27
N GLN A 30 -15.54 -9.09 9.70
CA GLN A 30 -16.13 -8.35 10.82
C GLN A 30 -17.60 -8.00 10.56
N ILE A 31 -17.93 -7.55 9.35
CA ILE A 31 -19.31 -7.26 8.98
C ILE A 31 -20.17 -8.53 9.04
N VAL A 32 -19.69 -9.65 8.51
CA VAL A 32 -20.38 -10.93 8.57
C VAL A 32 -20.57 -11.40 10.02
N ALA A 33 -19.55 -11.25 10.88
CA ALA A 33 -19.65 -11.57 12.30
C ALA A 33 -20.75 -10.75 13.00
N VAL A 34 -20.89 -9.47 12.66
CA VAL A 34 -21.98 -8.62 13.19
C VAL A 34 -23.36 -9.14 12.77
N TYR A 35 -23.54 -9.48 11.49
CA TYR A 35 -24.83 -10.01 10.99
C TYR A 35 -25.15 -11.40 11.56
N ASN A 36 -24.16 -12.19 11.90
CA ASN A 36 -24.34 -13.52 12.50
C ASN A 36 -24.53 -13.45 14.03
N ASN A 37 -24.29 -12.30 14.66
CA ASN A 37 -24.45 -12.14 16.09
C ASN A 37 -25.93 -12.08 16.50
N THR A 38 -26.40 -13.13 17.15
CA THR A 38 -27.77 -13.24 17.70
C THR A 38 -27.80 -13.24 19.22
N GLU A 39 -26.65 -13.22 19.88
CA GLU A 39 -26.51 -13.44 21.32
C GLU A 39 -26.10 -12.19 22.09
N LYS A 40 -25.01 -11.54 21.67
CA LYS A 40 -24.45 -10.37 22.37
C LYS A 40 -25.19 -9.10 21.94
N LYS A 41 -26.09 -8.60 22.78
CA LYS A 41 -26.83 -7.33 22.53
C LYS A 41 -25.92 -6.12 22.52
N GLU A 42 -24.82 -6.14 23.27
CA GLU A 42 -23.75 -5.15 23.25
C GLU A 42 -22.46 -5.87 22.88
N PHE A 43 -21.74 -5.37 21.89
CA PHE A 43 -20.50 -6.01 21.42
C PHE A 43 -19.46 -5.00 20.94
N THR A 44 -18.25 -5.46 20.80
CA THR A 44 -17.15 -4.82 20.07
C THR A 44 -16.73 -5.71 18.91
N ILE A 45 -16.03 -5.16 17.91
CA ILE A 45 -15.44 -5.92 16.83
C ILE A 45 -14.06 -5.35 16.50
N GLY A 46 -13.11 -6.23 16.14
CA GLY A 46 -11.73 -5.84 15.80
C GLY A 46 -10.83 -5.64 17.03
N ILE A 47 -11.21 -6.12 18.21
CA ILE A 47 -10.38 -6.15 19.42
C ILE A 47 -9.88 -7.57 19.65
N ILE A 48 -8.57 -7.78 19.58
CA ILE A 48 -7.95 -9.11 19.69
C ILE A 48 -7.77 -9.53 21.16
N ASP A 49 -7.33 -8.60 22.01
CA ASP A 49 -7.05 -8.82 23.42
C ASP A 49 -8.15 -8.21 24.33
N ASP A 50 -9.40 -8.50 24.00
CA ASP A 50 -10.57 -7.94 24.66
C ASP A 50 -10.79 -8.55 26.05
N VAL A 51 -10.40 -7.82 27.09
CA VAL A 51 -10.61 -8.18 28.50
C VAL A 51 -12.08 -8.12 28.94
N THR A 52 -12.95 -7.48 28.13
CA THR A 52 -14.39 -7.36 28.42
C THR A 52 -15.20 -8.53 27.91
N ASN A 53 -14.64 -9.38 27.06
CA ASN A 53 -15.28 -10.48 26.35
C ASN A 53 -16.51 -10.04 25.52
N LEU A 54 -16.54 -8.78 25.07
CA LEU A 54 -17.58 -8.23 24.21
C LEU A 54 -17.25 -8.41 22.73
N SER A 55 -15.99 -8.62 22.36
CA SER A 55 -15.58 -8.83 20.97
C SER A 55 -16.23 -10.03 20.35
N LEU A 56 -16.70 -9.85 19.11
CA LEU A 56 -17.18 -10.94 18.30
C LEU A 56 -15.99 -11.69 17.66
N ASP A 57 -16.15 -12.99 17.52
CA ASP A 57 -15.23 -13.80 16.71
C ASP A 57 -15.44 -13.48 15.23
N GLU A 58 -14.38 -13.07 14.55
CA GLU A 58 -14.41 -12.67 13.12
C GLU A 58 -14.36 -13.87 12.18
N GLY A 59 -13.95 -15.05 12.69
CA GLY A 59 -13.78 -16.26 11.89
C GLY A 59 -12.67 -16.11 10.82
N THR A 60 -12.87 -16.77 9.69
CA THR A 60 -11.91 -16.77 8.58
C THR A 60 -11.96 -15.45 7.80
N PRO A 61 -10.81 -14.85 7.45
CA PRO A 61 -10.77 -13.66 6.61
C PRO A 61 -11.51 -13.83 5.28
N ILE A 62 -12.34 -12.84 4.95
CA ILE A 62 -13.12 -12.83 3.70
C ILE A 62 -12.52 -11.80 2.75
N VAL A 63 -12.12 -12.24 1.57
CA VAL A 63 -11.60 -11.40 0.50
C VAL A 63 -12.74 -11.07 -0.47
N THR A 64 -13.07 -9.78 -0.60
CA THR A 64 -14.08 -9.30 -1.56
C THR A 64 -13.44 -8.61 -2.77
N THR A 65 -12.11 -8.57 -2.83
CA THR A 65 -11.38 -8.06 -3.98
C THR A 65 -11.61 -8.99 -5.17
N PRO A 66 -12.04 -8.49 -6.32
CA PRO A 66 -12.25 -9.32 -7.51
C PRO A 66 -10.98 -10.06 -7.93
N GLU A 67 -11.15 -11.29 -8.39
CA GLU A 67 -10.05 -12.07 -8.97
C GLU A 67 -9.36 -11.30 -10.11
N GLY A 68 -8.03 -11.35 -10.17
CA GLY A 68 -7.22 -10.61 -11.12
C GLY A 68 -6.93 -9.17 -10.70
N THR A 69 -7.37 -8.74 -9.51
CA THR A 69 -6.97 -7.45 -8.94
C THR A 69 -5.54 -7.52 -8.42
N ILE A 70 -4.71 -6.56 -8.84
CA ILE A 70 -3.34 -6.39 -8.35
C ILE A 70 -3.37 -5.45 -7.15
N ASN A 71 -2.92 -5.95 -6.01
CA ASN A 71 -2.83 -5.22 -4.75
C ASN A 71 -1.38 -4.78 -4.51
N CYS A 72 -1.16 -3.48 -4.36
CA CYS A 72 0.17 -2.91 -4.13
C CYS A 72 0.18 -2.11 -2.83
N LYS A 73 1.23 -2.26 -2.04
CA LYS A 73 1.42 -1.52 -0.78
C LYS A 73 2.78 -0.85 -0.74
N PHE A 74 2.80 0.42 -0.32
CA PHE A 74 4.03 1.22 -0.28
C PHE A 74 4.23 1.78 1.12
N TRP A 75 5.41 1.56 1.66
CA TRP A 75 5.83 2.02 2.98
C TRP A 75 6.82 3.18 2.80
N GLY A 76 6.38 4.38 3.16
CA GLY A 76 7.16 5.61 3.03
C GLY A 76 7.26 6.40 4.32
N LEU A 77 8.12 7.40 4.30
CA LEU A 77 8.26 8.38 5.38
C LEU A 77 7.41 9.61 5.08
N GLY A 78 6.71 10.13 6.06
CA GLY A 78 5.94 11.36 5.91
C GLY A 78 6.79 12.51 5.36
N SER A 79 6.30 13.11 4.28
CA SER A 79 6.95 14.17 3.50
C SER A 79 8.10 13.72 2.58
N ASP A 80 8.32 12.42 2.38
CA ASP A 80 9.31 11.91 1.42
C ASP A 80 8.83 11.93 -0.04
N GLY A 81 7.54 12.24 -0.27
CA GLY A 81 6.88 12.33 -1.58
C GLY A 81 6.30 11.01 -2.10
N THR A 82 6.44 9.90 -1.37
CA THR A 82 5.86 8.58 -1.73
C THR A 82 4.37 8.67 -2.07
N VAL A 83 3.59 9.35 -1.24
CA VAL A 83 2.14 9.53 -1.45
C VAL A 83 1.86 10.28 -2.76
N GLY A 84 2.65 11.32 -3.07
CA GLY A 84 2.53 12.08 -4.31
C GLY A 84 2.79 11.22 -5.55
N ALA A 85 3.85 10.40 -5.52
CA ALA A 85 4.18 9.47 -6.58
C ALA A 85 3.07 8.43 -6.78
N ASN A 86 2.53 7.88 -5.68
CA ASN A 86 1.45 6.90 -5.73
C ASN A 86 0.13 7.48 -6.25
N LYS A 87 -0.21 8.73 -5.91
CA LYS A 87 -1.33 9.47 -6.52
C LYS A 87 -1.15 9.64 -8.03
N ASN A 88 0.08 9.93 -8.47
CA ASN A 88 0.40 10.01 -9.89
C ASN A 88 0.28 8.65 -10.58
N SER A 89 0.74 7.56 -9.95
CA SER A 89 0.61 6.19 -10.48
C SER A 89 -0.85 5.79 -10.69
N ILE A 90 -1.71 6.05 -9.69
CA ILE A 90 -3.17 5.82 -9.80
C ILE A 90 -3.76 6.58 -10.99
N LYS A 91 -3.37 7.84 -11.15
CA LYS A 91 -3.85 8.67 -12.25
C LYS A 91 -3.36 8.17 -13.61
N ILE A 92 -2.06 7.82 -13.72
CA ILE A 92 -1.49 7.25 -14.95
C ILE A 92 -2.27 6.00 -15.37
N ILE A 93 -2.53 5.08 -14.46
CA ILE A 93 -3.23 3.83 -14.76
C ILE A 93 -4.71 4.09 -15.06
N GLY A 94 -5.40 4.86 -14.22
CA GLY A 94 -6.84 5.13 -14.37
C GLY A 94 -7.19 5.95 -15.61
N ASP A 95 -6.34 6.91 -16.00
CA ASP A 95 -6.61 7.77 -17.16
C ASP A 95 -6.18 7.13 -18.50
N ASN A 96 -5.32 6.10 -18.48
CA ASN A 96 -4.70 5.56 -19.69
C ASN A 96 -4.92 4.07 -19.92
N THR A 97 -5.73 3.42 -19.10
CA THR A 97 -6.13 2.01 -19.23
C THR A 97 -7.62 1.86 -19.00
N ASP A 98 -8.15 0.68 -19.30
CA ASP A 98 -9.51 0.25 -18.97
C ASP A 98 -9.64 -0.33 -17.56
N MET A 99 -8.58 -0.24 -16.76
CA MET A 99 -8.58 -0.75 -15.39
C MET A 99 -9.32 0.18 -14.43
N TYR A 100 -10.05 -0.42 -13.52
CA TYR A 100 -10.49 0.24 -12.29
C TYR A 100 -9.29 0.42 -11.37
N ALA A 101 -9.18 1.59 -10.75
CA ALA A 101 -8.11 1.93 -9.83
C ALA A 101 -8.69 2.45 -8.52
N GLN A 102 -8.16 1.97 -7.39
CA GLN A 102 -8.54 2.41 -6.06
C GLN A 102 -7.28 2.72 -5.25
N ALA A 103 -7.28 3.81 -4.50
CA ALA A 103 -6.21 4.16 -3.59
C ALA A 103 -6.74 4.56 -2.22
N TYR A 104 -6.02 4.16 -1.18
CA TYR A 104 -6.17 4.65 0.17
C TYR A 104 -4.79 4.99 0.73
N PHE A 105 -4.70 6.10 1.46
CA PHE A 105 -3.45 6.57 2.05
C PHE A 105 -3.63 6.64 3.57
N ASP A 106 -2.89 5.81 4.28
CA ASP A 106 -2.84 5.78 5.72
C ASP A 106 -1.64 6.58 6.24
N TYR A 107 -1.87 7.39 7.25
CA TYR A 107 -0.88 8.30 7.81
C TYR A 107 -0.77 8.10 9.31
N ASP A 108 0.47 8.08 9.82
CA ASP A 108 0.69 8.26 11.25
C ASP A 108 0.16 9.63 11.69
N SER A 109 -0.31 9.72 12.92
CA SER A 109 -0.76 10.95 13.55
C SER A 109 0.29 12.07 13.59
N LYS A 110 1.57 11.72 13.45
CA LYS A 110 2.68 12.68 13.32
C LYS A 110 2.68 13.32 11.95
N LYS A 111 2.64 14.64 11.91
CA LYS A 111 2.57 15.44 10.68
C LYS A 111 3.83 15.35 9.81
N SER A 112 4.98 15.06 10.38
CA SER A 112 6.27 14.93 9.71
C SER A 112 7.11 13.84 10.36
N GLY A 113 7.79 13.02 9.56
CA GLY A 113 8.62 11.92 10.04
C GLY A 113 7.86 10.71 10.56
N GLY A 114 6.52 10.69 10.45
CA GLY A 114 5.69 9.52 10.68
C GLY A 114 5.69 8.57 9.48
N ILE A 115 5.22 7.37 9.69
CA ILE A 115 5.07 6.39 8.62
C ILE A 115 3.88 6.75 7.71
N THR A 116 3.99 6.47 6.43
CA THR A 116 2.87 6.52 5.49
C THR A 116 2.73 5.17 4.80
N MET A 117 1.51 4.70 4.65
CA MET A 117 1.21 3.49 3.89
C MET A 117 0.23 3.83 2.78
N SER A 118 0.61 3.53 1.54
CA SER A 118 -0.27 3.67 0.39
C SER A 118 -0.76 2.31 -0.04
N HIS A 119 -2.07 2.17 -0.17
CA HIS A 119 -2.75 0.95 -0.60
C HIS A 119 -3.36 1.21 -1.98
N LEU A 120 -2.84 0.56 -3.00
CA LEU A 120 -3.30 0.71 -4.38
C LEU A 120 -3.86 -0.61 -4.90
N ARG A 121 -5.02 -0.55 -5.56
CA ARG A 121 -5.64 -1.70 -6.23
C ARG A 121 -5.93 -1.36 -7.68
N PHE A 122 -5.61 -2.29 -8.57
CA PHE A 122 -5.83 -2.18 -10.01
C PHE A 122 -6.46 -3.47 -10.56
N GLY A 123 -7.45 -3.35 -11.43
CA GLY A 123 -8.07 -4.54 -12.02
C GLY A 123 -9.13 -4.21 -13.05
N HIS A 124 -9.49 -5.20 -13.87
CA HIS A 124 -10.48 -5.04 -14.95
C HIS A 124 -11.94 -5.20 -14.47
N LYS A 125 -12.15 -5.46 -13.19
CA LYS A 125 -13.49 -5.54 -12.57
C LYS A 125 -13.67 -4.41 -11.56
N PRO A 126 -14.90 -3.89 -11.34
CA PRO A 126 -15.15 -2.84 -10.35
C PRO A 126 -14.65 -3.21 -8.96
N ILE A 127 -13.81 -2.36 -8.39
CA ILE A 127 -13.20 -2.55 -7.06
C ILE A 127 -14.10 -1.87 -6.03
N LYS A 128 -14.67 -2.66 -5.11
CA LYS A 128 -15.52 -2.18 -4.01
C LYS A 128 -14.96 -2.52 -2.63
N SER A 129 -13.65 -2.73 -2.55
CA SER A 129 -12.94 -3.11 -1.33
C SER A 129 -12.58 -1.87 -0.52
N THR A 130 -13.39 -1.54 0.49
CA THR A 130 -13.25 -0.33 1.32
C THR A 130 -12.30 -0.52 2.51
N TYR A 131 -11.68 -1.66 2.62
CA TYR A 131 -10.72 -2.04 3.68
C TYR A 131 -9.28 -1.98 3.18
N LEU A 132 -8.32 -1.93 4.12
CA LEU A 132 -6.89 -1.89 3.82
C LEU A 132 -6.41 -3.19 3.14
N ILE A 133 -5.30 -3.11 2.43
CA ILE A 133 -4.66 -4.28 1.83
C ILE A 133 -3.88 -5.02 2.93
N HIS A 134 -4.27 -6.24 3.22
CA HIS A 134 -3.60 -7.15 4.16
C HIS A 134 -2.79 -8.24 3.44
N LYS A 135 -3.10 -8.51 2.15
CA LYS A 135 -2.32 -9.37 1.27
C LYS A 135 -2.08 -8.67 -0.06
N ALA A 136 -0.82 -8.50 -0.42
CA ALA A 136 -0.36 -7.71 -1.56
C ALA A 136 0.41 -8.56 -2.56
N ASN A 137 0.28 -8.22 -3.85
CA ASN A 137 1.10 -8.78 -4.91
C ASN A 137 2.46 -8.05 -5.00
N PHE A 138 2.47 -6.78 -4.60
CA PHE A 138 3.66 -5.94 -4.61
C PHE A 138 3.75 -5.13 -3.32
N VAL A 139 4.92 -5.15 -2.67
CA VAL A 139 5.24 -4.29 -1.52
C VAL A 139 6.53 -3.54 -1.82
N ALA A 140 6.51 -2.22 -1.65
CA ALA A 140 7.70 -1.37 -1.71
C ALA A 140 8.00 -0.76 -0.34
N CYS A 141 9.26 -0.82 0.06
CA CYS A 141 9.79 -0.15 1.25
C CYS A 141 10.77 0.95 0.82
N HIS A 142 10.36 2.20 0.97
CA HIS A 142 11.16 3.35 0.56
C HIS A 142 12.20 3.78 1.61
N ASN A 143 12.02 3.37 2.86
CA ASN A 143 12.97 3.63 3.94
C ASN A 143 13.51 2.31 4.52
N PRO A 144 14.79 1.98 4.34
CA PRO A 144 15.35 0.70 4.74
C PRO A 144 15.27 0.42 6.25
N SER A 145 15.18 1.46 7.08
CA SER A 145 15.03 1.25 8.54
C SER A 145 13.70 0.58 8.93
N TYR A 146 12.74 0.49 8.03
CA TYR A 146 11.43 -0.09 8.34
C TYR A 146 11.42 -1.62 8.31
N VAL A 147 12.35 -2.25 7.59
CA VAL A 147 12.41 -3.73 7.53
C VAL A 147 12.68 -4.40 8.88
N THR A 148 13.26 -3.66 9.83
CA THR A 148 13.51 -4.14 11.20
C THR A 148 12.38 -3.79 12.17
N LYS A 149 11.42 -2.95 11.76
CA LYS A 149 10.39 -2.40 12.65
C LYS A 149 8.99 -2.93 12.34
N TYR A 150 8.74 -3.31 11.08
CA TYR A 150 7.40 -3.66 10.60
C TYR A 150 7.43 -4.96 9.80
N ASN A 151 6.37 -5.74 9.92
CA ASN A 151 6.22 -7.05 9.25
C ASN A 151 5.66 -6.92 7.82
N MET A 152 6.21 -6.00 7.02
CA MET A 152 5.69 -5.68 5.69
C MET A 152 5.84 -6.81 4.66
N VAL A 153 6.86 -7.66 4.80
CA VAL A 153 7.11 -8.75 3.85
C VAL A 153 6.10 -9.88 4.02
N GLN A 154 5.60 -10.11 5.24
CA GLN A 154 4.55 -11.11 5.52
C GLN A 154 3.17 -10.72 4.96
N GLU A 155 3.03 -9.51 4.47
CA GLU A 155 1.84 -9.05 3.74
C GLU A 155 1.83 -9.48 2.27
N LEU A 156 2.93 -9.99 1.74
CA LEU A 156 3.01 -10.50 0.37
C LEU A 156 2.31 -11.86 0.23
N VAL A 157 1.67 -12.05 -0.92
CA VAL A 157 1.22 -13.37 -1.37
C VAL A 157 2.42 -14.19 -1.87
N ASP A 158 2.26 -15.51 -1.98
CA ASP A 158 3.30 -16.38 -2.55
C ASP A 158 3.65 -15.93 -3.96
N GLY A 159 4.95 -15.85 -4.26
CA GLY A 159 5.46 -15.34 -5.54
C GLY A 159 5.33 -13.83 -5.73
N GLY A 160 4.87 -13.10 -4.71
CA GLY A 160 4.76 -11.64 -4.75
C GLY A 160 6.11 -10.94 -4.86
N THR A 161 6.08 -9.65 -5.14
CA THR A 161 7.28 -8.83 -5.35
C THR A 161 7.56 -7.90 -4.18
N PHE A 162 8.78 -7.93 -3.66
CA PHE A 162 9.28 -6.99 -2.65
C PHE A 162 10.36 -6.09 -3.23
N LEU A 163 10.16 -4.78 -3.22
CA LEU A 163 11.13 -3.76 -3.61
C LEU A 163 11.63 -3.01 -2.38
N LEU A 164 12.93 -3.07 -2.11
CA LEU A 164 13.58 -2.35 -1.02
C LEU A 164 14.49 -1.25 -1.56
N ASN A 165 14.23 -0.01 -1.17
CA ASN A 165 15.15 1.09 -1.40
C ASN A 165 16.24 1.11 -0.31
N CYS A 166 17.45 0.70 -0.66
CA CYS A 166 18.59 0.73 0.26
C CYS A 166 19.92 0.73 -0.50
N PRO A 167 21.01 1.20 0.13
CA PRO A 167 22.35 1.20 -0.45
C PRO A 167 23.12 -0.11 -0.21
N TRP A 168 22.47 -1.18 0.25
CA TRP A 168 23.11 -2.39 0.71
C TRP A 168 23.44 -3.32 -0.46
N ASP A 169 24.68 -3.82 -0.47
CA ASP A 169 25.11 -4.98 -1.26
C ASP A 169 24.67 -6.29 -0.58
N MET A 170 25.12 -7.41 -1.12
CA MET A 170 24.76 -8.75 -0.59
C MET A 170 25.19 -8.94 0.86
N GLU A 171 26.37 -8.46 1.24
CA GLU A 171 26.86 -8.55 2.64
C GLU A 171 26.02 -7.65 3.55
N GLY A 172 25.71 -6.44 3.10
CA GLY A 172 24.84 -5.51 3.80
C GLY A 172 23.42 -6.06 3.98
N LEU A 173 22.84 -6.67 2.95
CA LEU A 173 21.54 -7.33 3.03
C LEU A 173 21.54 -8.48 4.04
N GLU A 174 22.58 -9.33 4.01
CA GLU A 174 22.72 -10.43 4.98
C GLU A 174 22.79 -9.92 6.42
N LYS A 175 23.46 -8.82 6.63
CA LYS A 175 23.65 -8.20 7.95
C LYS A 175 22.38 -7.47 8.46
N HIS A 176 21.69 -6.76 7.57
CA HIS A 176 20.61 -5.83 7.98
C HIS A 176 19.21 -6.43 7.89
N LEU A 177 18.97 -7.42 7.03
CA LEU A 177 17.67 -8.06 6.95
C LEU A 177 17.42 -8.99 8.14
N PRO A 178 16.30 -8.84 8.86
CA PRO A 178 15.93 -9.78 9.91
C PRO A 178 15.80 -11.22 9.39
N GLY A 179 16.20 -12.20 10.20
CA GLY A 179 16.11 -13.62 9.83
C GLY A 179 14.71 -14.08 9.44
N GLN A 180 13.67 -13.55 10.08
CA GLN A 180 12.28 -13.83 9.72
C GLN A 180 11.90 -13.30 8.33
N VAL A 181 12.44 -12.15 7.92
CA VAL A 181 12.21 -11.57 6.59
C VAL A 181 12.88 -12.45 5.53
N LYS A 182 14.15 -12.81 5.74
CA LYS A 182 14.88 -13.71 4.85
C LYS A 182 14.19 -15.07 4.68
N ARG A 183 13.71 -15.64 5.77
CA ARG A 183 12.98 -16.91 5.76
C ARG A 183 11.68 -16.80 4.96
N TYR A 184 10.87 -15.75 5.21
CA TYR A 184 9.63 -15.54 4.49
C TYR A 184 9.85 -15.40 2.98
N ILE A 185 10.88 -14.62 2.58
CA ILE A 185 11.26 -14.46 1.17
C ILE A 185 11.53 -15.81 0.52
N ALA A 186 12.30 -16.68 1.20
CA ALA A 186 12.66 -18.00 0.68
C ALA A 186 11.47 -18.98 0.66
N GLU A 187 10.70 -19.07 1.75
CA GLU A 187 9.59 -20.02 1.90
C GLU A 187 8.41 -19.70 0.97
N HIS A 188 8.17 -18.42 0.67
CA HIS A 188 7.05 -17.94 -0.16
C HIS A 188 7.46 -17.55 -1.59
N ASN A 189 8.68 -17.88 -2.01
CA ASN A 189 9.22 -17.56 -3.36
C ASN A 189 9.06 -16.08 -3.73
N ILE A 190 9.26 -15.17 -2.78
CA ILE A 190 9.13 -13.73 -3.00
C ILE A 190 10.22 -13.25 -3.97
N GLN A 191 9.80 -12.50 -4.99
CA GLN A 191 10.70 -11.84 -5.93
C GLN A 191 11.27 -10.61 -5.24
N PHE A 192 12.50 -10.70 -4.75
CA PHE A 192 13.14 -9.65 -3.97
C PHE A 192 14.07 -8.80 -4.83
N TYR A 193 13.79 -7.49 -4.87
CA TYR A 193 14.55 -6.49 -5.61
C TYR A 193 15.06 -5.39 -4.68
N VAL A 194 16.25 -4.88 -5.01
CA VAL A 194 16.90 -3.78 -4.29
C VAL A 194 17.23 -2.67 -5.28
N ILE A 195 17.00 -1.43 -4.87
CA ILE A 195 17.36 -0.24 -5.62
C ILE A 195 17.99 0.79 -4.68
N ASP A 196 19.11 1.41 -5.09
CA ASP A 196 19.66 2.58 -4.39
C ASP A 196 19.18 3.88 -5.06
N GLY A 197 17.95 4.24 -4.73
CA GLY A 197 17.33 5.46 -5.27
C GLY A 197 18.07 6.74 -4.88
N VAL A 198 18.80 6.75 -3.76
CA VAL A 198 19.61 7.89 -3.31
C VAL A 198 20.82 8.06 -4.22
N LYS A 199 21.56 6.99 -4.49
CA LYS A 199 22.69 7.00 -5.42
C LYS A 199 22.26 7.44 -6.81
N ILE A 200 21.21 6.82 -7.36
CA ILE A 200 20.65 7.17 -8.66
C ILE A 200 20.24 8.64 -8.70
N GLY A 201 19.55 9.14 -7.66
CA GLY A 201 19.12 10.54 -7.57
C GLY A 201 20.28 11.54 -7.62
N ILE A 202 21.41 11.21 -6.99
CA ILE A 202 22.65 12.00 -7.04
C ILE A 202 23.23 11.97 -8.45
N GLU A 203 23.36 10.78 -9.06
CA GLU A 203 23.96 10.58 -10.39
C GLU A 203 23.18 11.32 -11.50
N VAL A 204 21.85 11.33 -11.44
CA VAL A 204 21.00 12.05 -12.41
C VAL A 204 20.81 13.55 -12.08
N GLY A 205 21.45 14.05 -11.03
CA GLY A 205 21.38 15.47 -10.63
C GLY A 205 20.07 15.90 -9.96
N MET A 206 19.27 14.96 -9.46
CA MET A 206 18.06 15.22 -8.67
C MET A 206 18.38 15.44 -7.18
N GLY A 207 19.54 14.94 -6.72
CA GLY A 207 19.97 14.95 -5.34
C GLY A 207 19.38 13.81 -4.50
N PRO A 208 19.78 13.68 -3.21
CA PRO A 208 19.54 12.50 -2.41
C PRO A 208 18.08 12.36 -1.89
N THR A 209 17.27 13.41 -1.99
CA THR A 209 15.93 13.46 -1.42
C THR A 209 14.80 13.35 -2.45
N ARG A 210 15.10 13.47 -3.74
CA ARG A 210 14.09 13.45 -4.82
C ARG A 210 14.11 12.12 -5.56
N ILE A 211 13.87 11.05 -4.83
CA ILE A 211 13.97 9.66 -5.34
C ILE A 211 12.62 9.07 -5.78
N ASN A 212 11.52 9.79 -5.58
CA ASN A 212 10.18 9.23 -5.79
C ASN A 212 9.91 8.83 -7.23
N THR A 213 10.36 9.63 -8.19
CA THR A 213 10.21 9.33 -9.61
C THR A 213 10.99 8.07 -10.01
N ILE A 214 12.17 7.87 -9.40
CA ILE A 214 13.00 6.67 -9.58
C ILE A 214 12.24 5.43 -9.06
N LEU A 215 11.76 5.50 -7.82
CA LEU A 215 11.03 4.39 -7.19
C LEU A 215 9.69 4.11 -7.87
N GLN A 216 9.01 5.14 -8.39
CA GLN A 216 7.80 5.00 -9.18
C GLN A 216 8.08 4.27 -10.50
N SER A 217 9.19 4.56 -11.16
CA SER A 217 9.60 3.89 -12.40
C SER A 217 9.95 2.42 -12.14
N ALA A 218 10.69 2.13 -11.08
CA ALA A 218 10.96 0.77 -10.61
C ALA A 218 9.65 0.00 -10.32
N PHE A 219 8.68 0.64 -9.68
CA PHE A 219 7.36 0.05 -9.44
C PHE A 219 6.67 -0.36 -10.75
N PHE A 220 6.58 0.53 -11.73
CA PHE A 220 5.91 0.21 -12.99
C PHE A 220 6.59 -0.96 -13.73
N LYS A 221 7.92 -1.03 -13.70
CA LYS A 221 8.66 -2.15 -14.28
C LYS A 221 8.34 -3.47 -13.56
N LEU A 222 8.47 -3.49 -12.24
CA LEU A 222 8.40 -4.72 -11.46
C LEU A 222 6.96 -5.22 -11.25
N ALA A 223 6.01 -4.32 -11.08
CA ALA A 223 4.60 -4.68 -10.91
C ALA A 223 3.91 -5.06 -12.23
N ASN A 224 4.49 -4.71 -13.37
CA ASN A 224 4.05 -5.07 -14.72
C ASN A 224 2.54 -4.87 -14.95
N ILE A 225 1.99 -3.77 -14.45
CA ILE A 225 0.56 -3.44 -14.55
C ILE A 225 0.21 -2.98 -15.97
N ILE A 226 1.12 -2.23 -16.59
CA ILE A 226 1.06 -1.78 -17.99
C ILE A 226 2.43 -2.02 -18.64
N PRO A 227 2.52 -2.13 -19.99
CA PRO A 227 3.80 -2.31 -20.66
C PRO A 227 4.81 -1.24 -20.24
N GLN A 228 6.05 -1.64 -19.96
CA GLN A 228 7.11 -0.78 -19.40
C GLN A 228 7.34 0.49 -20.26
N GLU A 229 7.45 0.32 -21.58
CA GLU A 229 7.65 1.46 -22.50
C GLU A 229 6.53 2.48 -22.38
N ARG A 230 5.28 2.00 -22.29
CA ARG A 230 4.10 2.86 -22.13
C ARG A 230 4.11 3.57 -20.78
N ALA A 231 4.51 2.88 -19.69
CA ALA A 231 4.65 3.48 -18.37
C ALA A 231 5.67 4.62 -18.38
N ILE A 232 6.85 4.40 -18.96
CA ILE A 232 7.92 5.41 -19.08
C ILE A 232 7.42 6.62 -19.88
N GLU A 233 6.77 6.40 -21.02
CA GLU A 233 6.19 7.47 -21.83
C GLU A 233 5.20 8.33 -21.03
N LEU A 234 4.26 7.71 -20.36
CA LEU A 234 3.25 8.38 -19.54
C LEU A 234 3.85 9.12 -18.34
N MET A 235 4.84 8.53 -17.68
CA MET A 235 5.56 9.16 -16.58
C MET A 235 6.33 10.40 -17.08
N LYS A 236 7.01 10.32 -18.23
CA LYS A 236 7.72 11.45 -18.85
C LYS A 236 6.76 12.58 -19.23
N ALA A 237 5.60 12.25 -19.78
CA ALA A 237 4.55 13.22 -20.09
C ALA A 237 4.03 13.90 -18.82
N ALA A 238 3.75 13.15 -17.75
CA ALA A 238 3.32 13.68 -16.46
C ALA A 238 4.37 14.57 -15.81
N ALA A 239 5.66 14.18 -15.87
CA ALA A 239 6.76 14.99 -15.39
C ALA A 239 6.88 16.32 -16.14
N LYS A 240 6.75 16.31 -17.47
CA LYS A 240 6.73 17.51 -18.31
C LYS A 240 5.57 18.44 -17.97
N ALA A 241 4.37 17.88 -17.79
CA ALA A 241 3.19 18.66 -17.40
C ALA A 241 3.36 19.31 -16.02
N THR A 242 3.97 18.60 -15.07
CA THR A 242 4.17 19.08 -13.69
C THR A 242 5.29 20.08 -13.56
N TYR A 243 6.41 19.83 -14.23
CA TYR A 243 7.67 20.58 -14.03
C TYR A 243 8.06 21.49 -15.19
N GLY A 244 7.34 21.48 -16.32
CA GLY A 244 7.69 22.26 -17.51
C GLY A 244 7.83 23.76 -17.22
N ARG A 245 7.02 24.31 -16.31
CA ARG A 245 7.11 25.71 -15.88
C ARG A 245 8.38 26.05 -15.05
N LYS A 246 9.09 25.02 -14.56
CA LYS A 246 10.33 25.19 -13.77
C LYS A 246 11.60 25.16 -14.63
N GLY A 247 11.45 25.00 -15.94
CA GLY A 247 12.52 24.96 -16.93
C GLY A 247 12.85 23.56 -17.42
N ASP A 248 13.42 23.51 -18.63
CA ASP A 248 13.73 22.24 -19.31
C ASP A 248 14.76 21.40 -18.57
N ASP A 249 15.73 21.98 -17.88
CA ASP A 249 16.71 21.26 -17.08
C ASP A 249 16.04 20.39 -16.00
N VAL A 250 15.00 20.91 -15.34
CA VAL A 250 14.24 20.14 -14.35
C VAL A 250 13.48 18.98 -14.99
N VAL A 251 12.91 19.19 -16.18
CA VAL A 251 12.22 18.14 -16.92
C VAL A 251 13.19 17.04 -17.33
N GLN A 252 14.35 17.38 -17.87
CA GLN A 252 15.37 16.43 -18.31
C GLN A 252 15.90 15.59 -17.17
N LYS A 253 16.17 16.18 -16.00
CA LYS A 253 16.57 15.44 -14.80
C LYS A 253 15.49 14.45 -14.34
N ASN A 254 14.21 14.84 -14.39
CA ASN A 254 13.11 13.91 -14.08
C ASN A 254 13.03 12.78 -15.10
N TRP A 255 13.23 13.05 -16.39
CA TRP A 255 13.25 12.01 -17.41
C TRP A 255 14.41 11.04 -17.22
N ALA A 256 15.62 11.54 -16.93
CA ALA A 256 16.77 10.70 -16.60
C ALA A 256 16.50 9.83 -15.35
N ALA A 257 15.82 10.39 -14.35
CA ALA A 257 15.43 9.65 -13.15
C ALA A 257 14.41 8.51 -13.45
N ILE A 258 13.47 8.76 -14.38
CA ILE A 258 12.50 7.74 -14.84
C ILE A 258 13.24 6.60 -15.54
N ASP A 259 14.13 6.92 -16.49
CA ASP A 259 14.89 5.91 -17.23
C ASP A 259 15.78 5.10 -16.29
N ALA A 260 16.57 5.75 -15.43
CA ALA A 260 17.45 5.10 -14.48
C ALA A 260 16.70 4.20 -13.47
N GLY A 261 15.52 4.62 -13.01
CA GLY A 261 14.67 3.82 -12.13
C GLY A 261 14.15 2.55 -12.79
N ALA A 262 13.84 2.61 -14.10
CA ALA A 262 13.46 1.44 -14.88
C ALA A 262 14.66 0.53 -15.19
N ASP A 263 15.83 1.08 -15.46
CA ASP A 263 17.00 0.29 -15.88
C ASP A 263 17.67 -0.44 -14.72
N GLN A 264 17.66 0.15 -13.52
CA GLN A 264 18.40 -0.37 -12.34
C GLN A 264 17.52 -1.16 -11.35
N ALA A 265 16.22 -1.32 -11.61
CA ALA A 265 15.31 -2.14 -10.80
C ALA A 265 15.29 -3.60 -11.20
#